data_e2351a62472f58115c39d4b88541f4ad
#
_entry.id   e2351a62472f58115c39d4b88541f4ad
#
_cell.length_a   1.000
_cell.length_b   1.000
_cell.length_c   1.000
_cell.angle_alpha   90.00
_cell.angle_beta   90.00
_cell.angle_gamma   90.00
#
_symmetry.space_group_name_H-M   'P 1'
#
loop_
_entity.id
_entity.type
_entity.pdbx_description
1 polymer ?
#
loop_
_entity_poly.entity_id
_entity_poly.type
_entity_poly.pdbx_seq_one_letter_code
_entity_poly.pdbx_strand_id
1 'polypeptide(L)'
;MLKLAINAIVKCVIYKSITYLLLYFRYAMLFLLEVITTIKKCNVISPISVQKISFTGRNRAIPNLLSLIVVGLLLSTSYDVIASAEQTINNQITTNNSLSVQLDDSAIALSNKIALCDTNQPKITFKPQTIFDINEEGFTFLHRWANAIHIDTKIVTLENEATFFINKCTKTFADMAELERHLRSRRFLRDAEVSTDEDVKKITITTWDNWSLMPTVSFGRKGGMNTYSFGIKERNLLGLGIDTEIESYRNTQRSGYKLHAIIPLFQKQNTSVKLSFADNDDGQQRSLFLDKTFASFHTKTAYQLGFNEESRNDTLFQNNQDHSVFGNDISFKEGSYAWLNFNDDSRLLRYRLGITQDKNTFSELSSEQSSDLANPTLTNVQPKDRDLLYPWIAFEYIEKDFRKLTNVRLITQIEDFNHGWQINSSLGIGNGNKEESAWAVWKMRVKKGFNLHDNALLLLDLALANDIYQERGNRLLVKVSGEYFYQLNKNWGFYLSNNNVASTNQYLDQPVTMGGNTGLRGFPLQYQHGKNSIKLTSEIRYYPQINLFKLFDLAGVAFVDAGRTYGESTVKNIEEGWLGSAGLGLRLHSPHSGGNYPIIHIDVAFPQSENLDINRFEIRVQAKKSF
;
A
#
# COMPACT_ATOMS: atom_id res chain seq x y z
N MET A 1 -27.67 -30.12 17.82
CA MET A 1 -26.32 -30.44 18.33
C MET A 1 -25.21 -29.72 17.57
N LEU A 2 -25.17 -29.72 16.24
CA LEU A 2 -24.12 -29.06 15.44
C LEU A 2 -24.03 -27.53 15.69
N LYS A 3 -25.16 -26.84 15.81
CA LYS A 3 -25.24 -25.38 16.09
C LYS A 3 -24.69 -25.00 17.47
N LEU A 4 -24.83 -25.88 18.45
CA LEU A 4 -24.29 -25.70 19.81
C LEU A 4 -22.78 -25.94 19.85
N ALA A 5 -22.29 -26.95 19.09
CA ALA A 5 -20.86 -27.25 19.01
C ALA A 5 -20.08 -26.14 18.28
N ILE A 6 -20.62 -25.60 17.19
CA ILE A 6 -20.01 -24.48 16.45
C ILE A 6 -19.98 -23.22 17.32
N ASN A 7 -21.04 -22.89 18.06
CA ASN A 7 -21.06 -21.75 18.97
C ASN A 7 -20.05 -21.91 20.14
N ALA A 8 -19.85 -23.12 20.65
CA ALA A 8 -18.89 -23.37 21.71
C ALA A 8 -17.44 -23.26 21.21
N ILE A 9 -17.16 -23.76 20.01
CA ILE A 9 -15.82 -23.68 19.38
C ILE A 9 -15.51 -22.21 19.04
N VAL A 10 -16.44 -21.48 18.44
CA VAL A 10 -16.28 -20.07 18.10
C VAL A 10 -16.06 -19.23 19.35
N LYS A 11 -16.84 -19.42 20.42
CA LYS A 11 -16.65 -18.72 21.68
C LYS A 11 -15.29 -19.05 22.34
N CYS A 12 -14.86 -20.31 22.29
CA CYS A 12 -13.58 -20.73 22.90
C CYS A 12 -12.38 -20.15 22.13
N VAL A 13 -12.41 -20.16 20.79
CA VAL A 13 -11.36 -19.61 19.92
C VAL A 13 -11.30 -18.08 20.03
N ILE A 14 -12.45 -17.41 20.00
CA ILE A 14 -12.52 -15.95 20.18
C ILE A 14 -12.03 -15.55 21.57
N TYR A 15 -12.46 -16.24 22.63
CA TYR A 15 -12.06 -15.93 24.00
C TYR A 15 -10.55 -16.12 24.22
N LYS A 16 -9.96 -17.23 23.75
CA LYS A 16 -8.51 -17.45 23.82
C LYS A 16 -7.73 -16.41 22.98
N SER A 17 -8.19 -16.11 21.78
CA SER A 17 -7.51 -15.13 20.89
C SER A 17 -7.57 -13.72 21.46
N ILE A 18 -8.71 -13.31 22.03
CA ILE A 18 -8.85 -12.01 22.71
C ILE A 18 -7.98 -11.97 23.98
N THR A 19 -7.90 -13.06 24.74
CA THR A 19 -7.08 -13.14 25.95
C THR A 19 -5.59 -13.01 25.61
N TYR A 20 -5.10 -13.65 24.56
CA TYR A 20 -3.72 -13.51 24.09
C TYR A 20 -3.45 -12.10 23.54
N LEU A 21 -4.38 -11.50 22.80
CA LEU A 21 -4.25 -10.12 22.30
C LEU A 21 -4.20 -9.11 23.44
N LEU A 22 -5.03 -9.27 24.47
CA LEU A 22 -5.05 -8.43 25.67
C LEU A 22 -3.79 -8.62 26.52
N LEU A 23 -3.25 -9.84 26.62
CA LEU A 23 -1.97 -10.12 27.29
C LEU A 23 -0.82 -9.43 26.55
N TYR A 24 -0.78 -9.50 25.22
CA TYR A 24 0.25 -8.85 24.40
C TYR A 24 0.16 -7.32 24.50
N PHE A 25 -1.06 -6.77 24.50
CA PHE A 25 -1.28 -5.34 24.70
C PHE A 25 -0.84 -4.89 26.11
N ARG A 26 -1.05 -5.73 27.12
CA ARG A 26 -0.58 -5.50 28.48
C ARG A 26 0.95 -5.55 28.60
N TYR A 27 1.62 -6.48 27.91
CA TYR A 27 3.09 -6.53 27.82
C TYR A 27 3.67 -5.35 27.06
N ALA A 28 3.06 -4.93 25.95
CA ALA A 28 3.47 -3.74 25.21
C ALA A 28 3.30 -2.47 26.05
N MET A 29 2.21 -2.34 26.82
CA MET A 29 1.99 -1.23 27.75
C MET A 29 2.97 -1.25 28.92
N LEU A 30 3.30 -2.43 29.46
CA LEU A 30 4.30 -2.56 30.54
C LEU A 30 5.70 -2.23 30.03
N PHE A 31 6.06 -2.65 28.82
CA PHE A 31 7.33 -2.27 28.17
C PHE A 31 7.42 -0.77 27.92
N LEU A 32 6.34 -0.13 27.45
CA LEU A 32 6.26 1.33 27.32
C LEU A 32 6.39 2.05 28.67
N LEU A 33 5.78 1.54 29.72
CA LEU A 33 5.90 2.07 31.09
C LEU A 33 7.33 1.89 31.64
N GLU A 34 7.99 0.79 31.35
CA GLU A 34 9.36 0.53 31.77
C GLU A 34 10.35 1.44 31.01
N VAL A 35 10.14 1.68 29.72
CA VAL A 35 10.88 2.68 28.93
C VAL A 35 10.67 4.08 29.50
N ILE A 36 9.44 4.47 29.83
CA ILE A 36 9.13 5.78 30.43
C ILE A 36 9.76 5.93 31.83
N THR A 37 9.78 4.87 32.65
CA THR A 37 10.40 4.88 33.97
C THR A 37 11.92 4.90 33.90
N THR A 38 12.53 4.25 32.91
CA THR A 38 13.97 4.28 32.63
C THR A 38 14.42 5.66 32.17
N ILE A 39 13.64 6.33 31.32
CA ILE A 39 13.87 7.72 30.88
C ILE A 39 13.77 8.70 32.08
N LYS A 40 12.87 8.46 33.04
CA LYS A 40 12.80 9.26 34.30
C LYS A 40 13.97 9.04 35.25
N LYS A 41 14.63 7.88 35.20
CA LYS A 41 15.82 7.56 36.02
C LYS A 41 17.13 8.10 35.43
N CYS A 42 17.19 8.34 34.14
CA CYS A 42 18.32 9.03 33.52
C CYS A 42 18.13 10.54 33.71
N ASN A 43 18.70 11.09 34.79
CA ASN A 43 18.73 12.52 35.11
C ASN A 43 19.54 13.33 34.05
N VAL A 44 19.02 13.52 32.87
CA VAL A 44 19.61 14.38 31.84
C VAL A 44 18.60 15.46 31.46
N ILE A 45 18.21 16.30 32.41
CA ILE A 45 17.66 17.64 32.09
C ILE A 45 18.05 18.54 33.27
N SER A 46 19.01 19.44 33.06
CA SER A 46 19.26 20.58 33.90
C SER A 46 18.15 21.63 33.72
N PRO A 47 17.77 22.40 34.77
CA PRO A 47 16.59 23.24 34.71
C PRO A 47 16.83 24.53 33.93
N ILE A 48 16.17 24.67 32.78
CA ILE A 48 15.94 25.98 32.15
C ILE A 48 14.72 26.59 32.82
N SER A 49 14.88 27.79 33.36
CA SER A 49 13.85 28.55 34.04
C SER A 49 12.65 28.83 33.13
N VAL A 50 11.50 28.30 33.50
CA VAL A 50 10.22 28.58 32.88
C VAL A 50 9.52 29.68 33.68
N GLN A 51 9.34 30.87 33.05
CA GLN A 51 8.44 31.89 33.56
C GLN A 51 6.99 31.37 33.57
N LYS A 52 6.33 31.58 34.72
CA LYS A 52 4.92 31.23 34.91
C LYS A 52 4.02 31.99 33.94
N ILE A 53 3.38 31.27 33.02
CA ILE A 53 2.19 31.78 32.31
C ILE A 53 1.00 31.02 32.92
N SER A 54 0.09 31.75 33.55
CA SER A 54 -1.14 31.23 34.13
C SER A 54 -2.17 31.00 33.02
N PHE A 55 -2.59 29.77 32.81
CA PHE A 55 -3.75 29.44 31.97
C PHE A 55 -4.91 28.99 32.86
N THR A 56 -5.94 29.83 32.93
CA THR A 56 -7.28 29.45 33.35
C THR A 56 -8.06 29.03 32.11
N GLY A 57 -8.42 27.75 31.98
CA GLY A 57 -9.26 27.28 30.85
C GLY A 57 -9.34 25.75 30.75
N ARG A 58 -10.53 25.25 30.89
CA ARG A 58 -10.98 23.85 30.96
C ARG A 58 -10.47 22.93 29.84
N ASN A 59 -9.95 21.76 30.27
CA ASN A 59 -9.99 20.44 29.61
C ASN A 59 -10.00 20.36 28.07
N ARG A 60 -8.81 20.52 27.41
CA ARG A 60 -8.59 20.09 26.01
C ARG A 60 -7.15 19.64 25.72
N ALA A 61 -6.40 19.08 26.67
CA ALA A 61 -4.95 18.96 26.57
C ALA A 61 -4.40 17.54 26.24
N ILE A 62 -5.20 16.52 25.95
CA ILE A 62 -4.69 15.15 25.79
C ILE A 62 -4.18 14.80 24.38
N PRO A 63 -4.73 15.29 23.25
CA PRO A 63 -4.22 14.94 21.92
C PRO A 63 -2.85 15.56 21.58
N ASN A 64 -2.57 16.76 22.08
CA ASN A 64 -1.34 17.49 21.73
C ASN A 64 -0.09 16.96 22.45
N LEU A 65 -0.25 16.28 23.58
CA LEU A 65 0.88 15.75 24.36
C LEU A 65 1.47 14.49 23.69
N LEU A 66 0.64 13.65 23.07
CA LEU A 66 1.11 12.46 22.36
C LEU A 66 1.89 12.84 21.10
N SER A 67 1.45 13.86 20.37
CA SER A 67 2.14 14.37 19.16
C SER A 67 3.53 14.93 19.48
N LEU A 68 3.68 15.63 20.60
CA LEU A 68 4.95 16.18 21.07
C LEU A 68 5.93 15.11 21.57
N ILE A 69 5.44 14.05 22.21
CA ILE A 69 6.26 12.94 22.70
C ILE A 69 6.84 12.13 21.52
N VAL A 70 6.05 11.89 20.47
CA VAL A 70 6.52 11.15 19.27
C VAL A 70 7.54 11.96 18.49
N VAL A 71 7.37 13.27 18.35
CA VAL A 71 8.35 14.16 17.72
C VAL A 71 9.63 14.27 18.56
N GLY A 72 9.52 14.32 19.88
CA GLY A 72 10.67 14.33 20.80
C GLY A 72 11.49 13.03 20.74
N LEU A 73 10.84 11.87 20.62
CA LEU A 73 11.49 10.56 20.45
C LEU A 73 12.21 10.42 19.09
N LEU A 74 11.63 10.97 18.03
CA LEU A 74 12.24 10.95 16.69
C LEU A 74 13.45 11.89 16.58
N LEU A 75 13.44 13.01 17.33
CA LEU A 75 14.58 13.95 17.37
C LEU A 75 15.73 13.42 18.24
N SER A 76 15.45 12.67 19.31
CA SER A 76 16.49 12.10 20.18
C SER A 76 17.30 10.99 19.50
N THR A 77 16.66 10.15 18.67
CA THR A 77 17.37 9.11 17.90
C THR A 77 18.24 9.68 16.78
N SER A 78 17.93 10.89 16.27
CA SER A 78 18.76 11.58 15.29
C SER A 78 20.02 12.20 15.91
N TYR A 79 19.98 12.54 17.20
CA TYR A 79 21.11 13.19 17.87
C TYR A 79 22.30 12.22 18.09
N ASP A 80 22.02 10.96 18.42
CA ASP A 80 23.06 9.95 18.61
C ASP A 80 23.78 9.57 17.31
N VAL A 81 23.08 9.64 16.16
CA VAL A 81 23.67 9.40 14.85
C VAL A 81 24.56 10.57 14.41
N ILE A 82 24.20 11.79 14.74
CA ILE A 82 25.00 12.99 14.43
C ILE A 82 26.27 13.04 15.28
N ALA A 83 26.17 12.68 16.58
CA ALA A 83 27.31 12.65 17.47
C ALA A 83 28.36 11.59 17.09
N SER A 84 27.93 10.43 16.57
CA SER A 84 28.83 9.40 16.08
C SER A 84 29.52 9.77 14.76
N ALA A 85 28.84 10.54 13.90
CA ALA A 85 29.40 11.05 12.65
C ALA A 85 30.43 12.14 12.88
N GLU A 86 30.24 13.02 13.87
CA GLU A 86 31.19 14.07 14.24
C GLU A 86 32.50 13.51 14.82
N GLN A 87 32.43 12.43 15.63
CA GLN A 87 33.64 11.75 16.12
C GLN A 87 34.44 11.07 15.00
N THR A 88 33.81 10.55 13.96
CA THR A 88 34.46 9.92 12.83
C THR A 88 35.14 10.97 11.92
N ILE A 89 34.56 12.13 11.76
CA ILE A 89 35.10 13.25 10.97
C ILE A 89 36.31 13.88 11.68
N ASN A 90 36.24 14.09 13.01
CA ASN A 90 37.34 14.66 13.76
C ASN A 90 38.56 13.73 13.83
N ASN A 91 38.38 12.43 13.82
CA ASN A 91 39.51 11.47 13.80
C ASN A 91 40.19 11.35 12.43
N GLN A 92 39.54 11.77 11.34
CA GLN A 92 40.16 11.84 9.99
C GLN A 92 40.91 13.17 9.70
N ILE A 93 40.55 14.25 10.41
CA ILE A 93 41.15 15.58 10.19
C ILE A 93 42.52 15.70 10.88
N THR A 94 42.81 14.89 11.90
CA THR A 94 44.09 14.97 12.66
C THR A 94 45.26 14.24 12.04
N THR A 95 45.10 13.53 10.92
CA THR A 95 46.17 12.74 10.31
C THR A 95 46.71 13.27 8.98
N ASN A 96 46.24 14.39 8.43
CA ASN A 96 46.71 14.91 7.15
C ASN A 96 46.95 16.43 7.18
N ASN A 97 47.96 16.88 7.93
CA ASN A 97 48.54 18.21 7.77
C ASN A 97 50.00 18.08 7.26
N SER A 98 50.13 17.98 5.94
CA SER A 98 51.27 18.52 5.16
C SER A 98 51.11 18.11 3.70
N LEU A 99 50.52 18.98 2.85
CA LEU A 99 50.94 19.12 1.45
C LEU A 99 50.30 20.41 0.87
N SER A 100 51.17 21.25 0.36
CA SER A 100 50.90 22.52 -0.32
C SER A 100 50.03 22.34 -1.57
N VAL A 101 49.00 23.17 -1.70
CA VAL A 101 48.10 23.22 -2.86
C VAL A 101 48.78 23.97 -4.00
N GLN A 102 49.09 23.28 -5.08
CA GLN A 102 49.18 23.86 -6.43
C GLN A 102 47.85 23.56 -7.14
N LEU A 103 47.15 24.61 -7.55
CA LEU A 103 45.98 24.54 -8.43
C LEU A 103 46.45 24.22 -9.85
N ASP A 104 46.18 23.03 -10.33
CA ASP A 104 46.45 22.61 -11.69
C ASP A 104 45.13 22.18 -12.37
N ASP A 105 44.99 22.44 -13.66
CA ASP A 105 43.82 22.32 -14.53
C ASP A 105 43.25 20.89 -14.71
N SER A 106 43.50 19.98 -13.78
CA SER A 106 43.03 18.59 -13.81
C SER A 106 41.68 18.34 -13.07
N ALA A 107 41.07 19.39 -12.50
CA ALA A 107 39.82 19.23 -11.74
C ALA A 107 38.56 18.91 -12.59
N ILE A 108 38.65 19.12 -13.91
CA ILE A 108 37.54 18.79 -14.86
C ILE A 108 37.60 17.30 -15.31
N ALA A 109 38.72 16.64 -15.16
CA ALA A 109 38.92 15.22 -15.52
C ALA A 109 38.43 14.24 -14.42
N LEU A 110 38.01 14.72 -13.24
CA LEU A 110 37.63 13.85 -12.10
C LEU A 110 36.17 13.42 -12.09
N SER A 111 35.34 13.93 -13.01
CA SER A 111 33.91 13.54 -13.06
C SER A 111 33.64 12.25 -13.84
N ASN A 112 34.63 11.68 -14.52
CA ASN A 112 34.46 10.46 -15.35
C ASN A 112 35.31 9.28 -14.88
N LYS A 113 35.68 9.20 -13.61
CA LYS A 113 36.16 7.93 -13.05
C LYS A 113 34.98 7.00 -12.82
N ILE A 114 34.42 6.44 -13.91
CA ILE A 114 33.76 5.13 -13.86
C ILE A 114 34.80 4.22 -13.23
N ALA A 115 34.56 3.74 -12.01
CA ALA A 115 35.42 2.73 -11.41
C ALA A 115 35.43 1.54 -12.38
N LEU A 116 36.50 1.40 -13.14
CA LEU A 116 36.71 0.24 -14.00
C LEU A 116 36.77 -0.95 -13.06
N CYS A 117 35.70 -1.76 -13.11
CA CYS A 117 35.70 -3.03 -12.43
C CYS A 117 36.84 -3.88 -12.94
N ASP A 118 37.46 -4.66 -12.05
CA ASP A 118 38.55 -5.58 -12.39
C ASP A 118 38.13 -6.48 -13.58
N THR A 119 39.10 -6.86 -14.42
CA THR A 119 38.86 -7.56 -15.69
C THR A 119 38.19 -8.94 -15.56
N ASN A 120 38.05 -9.47 -14.35
CA ASN A 120 37.43 -10.76 -14.01
C ASN A 120 35.96 -10.68 -13.61
N GLN A 121 35.15 -9.82 -14.23
CA GLN A 121 33.73 -9.79 -13.97
C GLN A 121 33.01 -11.09 -14.45
N PRO A 122 32.10 -11.66 -13.66
CA PRO A 122 31.32 -12.81 -14.09
C PRO A 122 30.51 -12.49 -15.35
N LYS A 123 30.48 -13.44 -16.28
CA LYS A 123 29.65 -13.32 -17.49
C LYS A 123 28.18 -13.47 -17.11
N ILE A 124 27.39 -12.43 -17.31
CA ILE A 124 25.94 -12.46 -17.06
C ILE A 124 25.21 -12.94 -18.33
N THR A 125 24.33 -13.92 -18.18
CA THR A 125 23.53 -14.47 -19.27
C THR A 125 22.07 -14.49 -18.86
N PHE A 126 21.20 -13.93 -19.70
CA PHE A 126 19.74 -13.97 -19.51
C PHE A 126 19.14 -15.15 -20.27
N LYS A 127 18.22 -15.88 -19.63
CA LYS A 127 17.47 -16.99 -20.20
C LYS A 127 15.96 -16.78 -19.96
N PRO A 128 15.31 -15.96 -20.79
CA PRO A 128 13.86 -15.84 -20.73
C PRO A 128 13.21 -17.17 -21.12
N GLN A 129 12.18 -17.58 -20.39
CA GLN A 129 11.36 -18.75 -20.62
C GLN A 129 9.95 -18.33 -21.00
N THR A 130 9.32 -19.12 -21.89
CA THR A 130 7.92 -18.90 -22.31
C THR A 130 6.95 -19.13 -21.14
N ILE A 131 5.67 -18.72 -21.32
CA ILE A 131 4.64 -18.84 -20.26
C ILE A 131 4.38 -20.29 -19.88
N PHE A 132 4.19 -21.18 -20.89
CA PHE A 132 3.89 -22.59 -20.71
C PHE A 132 4.95 -23.45 -21.37
N ASP A 133 5.45 -24.45 -20.66
CA ASP A 133 6.35 -25.46 -21.23
C ASP A 133 5.53 -26.42 -22.13
N ILE A 134 5.94 -26.53 -23.40
CA ILE A 134 5.29 -27.39 -24.40
C ILE A 134 5.43 -28.88 -24.08
N ASN A 135 6.44 -29.25 -23.28
CA ASN A 135 6.73 -30.62 -22.89
C ASN A 135 5.99 -31.06 -21.62
N GLU A 136 5.29 -30.14 -20.97
CA GLU A 136 4.59 -30.44 -19.72
C GLU A 136 3.30 -31.22 -19.97
N GLU A 137 3.05 -32.26 -19.14
CA GLU A 137 1.80 -33.01 -19.22
C GLU A 137 0.57 -32.11 -19.04
N GLY A 138 -0.45 -32.32 -19.89
CA GLY A 138 -1.68 -31.50 -19.92
C GLY A 138 -1.57 -30.21 -20.73
N PHE A 139 -0.51 -30.05 -21.55
CA PHE A 139 -0.42 -28.97 -22.52
C PHE A 139 -1.52 -29.10 -23.57
N THR A 140 -2.38 -28.06 -23.68
CA THR A 140 -3.55 -28.02 -24.55
C THR A 140 -3.37 -27.03 -25.69
N PHE A 141 -4.34 -26.98 -26.63
CA PHE A 141 -4.34 -25.96 -27.67
C PHE A 141 -4.43 -24.55 -27.12
N LEU A 142 -5.07 -24.34 -25.95
CA LEU A 142 -5.15 -23.03 -25.28
C LEU A 142 -3.77 -22.54 -24.85
N HIS A 143 -2.95 -23.40 -24.29
CA HIS A 143 -1.56 -23.07 -23.90
C HIS A 143 -0.71 -22.74 -25.12
N ARG A 144 -0.87 -23.52 -26.21
CA ARG A 144 -0.18 -23.25 -27.49
C ARG A 144 -0.60 -21.91 -28.07
N TRP A 145 -1.90 -21.64 -28.05
CA TRP A 145 -2.42 -20.35 -28.51
C TRP A 145 -1.90 -19.21 -27.65
N ALA A 146 -1.88 -19.34 -26.31
CA ALA A 146 -1.33 -18.36 -25.39
C ALA A 146 0.15 -18.08 -25.69
N ASN A 147 0.99 -19.12 -25.85
CA ASN A 147 2.38 -18.96 -26.23
C ASN A 147 2.55 -18.32 -27.63
N ALA A 148 1.64 -18.59 -28.57
CA ALA A 148 1.73 -18.04 -29.93
C ALA A 148 1.39 -16.55 -30.04
N ILE A 149 0.53 -16.04 -29.14
CA ILE A 149 0.17 -14.61 -29.11
C ILE A 149 1.00 -13.83 -28.09
N HIS A 150 1.76 -14.52 -27.24
CA HIS A 150 2.64 -13.89 -26.27
C HIS A 150 3.84 -13.23 -26.96
N ILE A 151 4.22 -12.07 -26.49
CA ILE A 151 5.43 -11.36 -26.90
C ILE A 151 6.46 -11.55 -25.80
N ASP A 152 7.49 -12.34 -26.06
CA ASP A 152 8.55 -12.62 -25.10
C ASP A 152 9.23 -11.32 -24.62
N THR A 153 9.58 -11.29 -23.34
CA THR A 153 10.32 -10.18 -22.76
C THR A 153 11.68 -10.05 -23.40
N LYS A 154 11.98 -8.89 -23.98
CA LYS A 154 13.26 -8.65 -24.64
C LYS A 154 14.39 -8.58 -23.62
N ILE A 155 15.56 -9.06 -24.03
CA ILE A 155 16.78 -9.03 -23.20
C ILE A 155 17.09 -7.59 -22.73
N VAL A 156 16.93 -6.58 -23.59
CA VAL A 156 17.13 -5.17 -23.23
C VAL A 156 16.24 -4.71 -22.07
N THR A 157 15.04 -5.26 -21.96
CA THR A 157 14.13 -4.99 -20.84
C THR A 157 14.67 -5.60 -19.55
N LEU A 158 15.13 -6.85 -19.58
CA LEU A 158 15.72 -7.54 -18.44
C LEU A 158 17.03 -6.88 -18.01
N GLU A 159 17.87 -6.46 -18.96
CA GLU A 159 19.10 -5.72 -18.71
C GLU A 159 18.82 -4.37 -18.04
N ASN A 160 17.80 -3.64 -18.50
CA ASN A 160 17.37 -2.39 -17.88
C ASN A 160 16.93 -2.59 -16.43
N GLU A 161 16.12 -3.61 -16.14
CA GLU A 161 15.70 -3.95 -14.79
C GLU A 161 16.87 -4.42 -13.92
N ALA A 162 17.82 -5.16 -14.48
CA ALA A 162 18.98 -5.67 -13.77
C ALA A 162 20.19 -4.68 -13.71
N THR A 163 20.06 -3.47 -14.23
CA THR A 163 21.18 -2.54 -14.38
C THR A 163 21.93 -2.25 -13.07
N PHE A 164 21.20 -2.17 -11.93
CA PHE A 164 21.81 -1.96 -10.62
C PHE A 164 22.71 -3.12 -10.20
N PHE A 165 22.38 -4.34 -10.60
CA PHE A 165 23.16 -5.55 -10.35
C PHE A 165 24.31 -5.69 -11.36
N ILE A 166 24.06 -5.44 -12.66
CA ILE A 166 25.05 -5.52 -13.73
C ILE A 166 26.22 -4.57 -13.43
N ASN A 167 25.93 -3.33 -13.04
CA ASN A 167 26.93 -2.28 -12.81
C ASN A 167 27.66 -2.40 -11.46
N LYS A 168 27.30 -3.36 -10.62
CA LYS A 168 27.99 -3.59 -9.35
C LYS A 168 29.24 -4.45 -9.58
N CYS A 169 30.42 -3.97 -9.18
CA CYS A 169 31.67 -4.69 -9.40
C CYS A 169 31.74 -6.00 -8.59
N THR A 170 31.43 -5.96 -7.32
CA THR A 170 31.40 -7.16 -6.46
C THR A 170 29.95 -7.60 -6.28
N LYS A 171 29.64 -8.84 -6.64
CA LYS A 171 28.31 -9.42 -6.57
C LYS A 171 28.24 -10.46 -5.45
N THR A 172 27.32 -10.29 -4.52
CA THR A 172 27.10 -11.20 -3.39
C THR A 172 25.83 -12.03 -3.59
N PHE A 173 25.66 -13.11 -2.82
CA PHE A 173 24.40 -13.87 -2.79
C PHE A 173 23.20 -13.00 -2.36
N ALA A 174 23.41 -12.01 -1.50
CA ALA A 174 22.38 -11.05 -1.12
C ALA A 174 21.94 -10.19 -2.31
N ASP A 175 22.88 -9.78 -3.18
CA ASP A 175 22.57 -9.04 -4.40
C ASP A 175 21.78 -9.89 -5.41
N MET A 176 22.13 -11.18 -5.52
CA MET A 176 21.39 -12.14 -6.37
C MET A 176 19.95 -12.29 -5.88
N ALA A 177 19.76 -12.49 -4.56
CA ALA A 177 18.43 -12.57 -3.95
C ALA A 177 17.64 -11.25 -4.08
N GLU A 178 18.31 -10.09 -4.03
CA GLU A 178 17.68 -8.79 -4.29
C GLU A 178 17.22 -8.67 -5.74
N LEU A 179 18.05 -9.12 -6.71
CA LEU A 179 17.69 -9.12 -8.12
C LEU A 179 16.49 -10.04 -8.40
N GLU A 180 16.47 -11.25 -7.82
CA GLU A 180 15.30 -12.14 -7.93
C GLU A 180 14.02 -11.48 -7.42
N ARG A 181 14.04 -10.87 -6.22
CA ARG A 181 12.87 -10.15 -5.66
C ARG A 181 12.45 -9.00 -6.57
N HIS A 182 13.43 -8.23 -7.07
CA HIS A 182 13.14 -7.12 -7.97
C HIS A 182 12.46 -7.61 -9.25
N LEU A 183 12.98 -8.63 -9.90
CA LEU A 183 12.41 -9.20 -11.12
C LEU A 183 11.02 -9.80 -10.86
N ARG A 184 10.83 -10.59 -9.78
CA ARG A 184 9.50 -11.11 -9.38
C ARG A 184 8.49 -10.01 -9.07
N SER A 185 8.94 -8.81 -8.71
CA SER A 185 8.04 -7.66 -8.51
C SER A 185 7.52 -7.05 -9.81
N ARG A 186 8.09 -7.43 -10.97
CA ARG A 186 7.63 -6.96 -12.29
C ARG A 186 6.39 -7.73 -12.73
N ARG A 187 5.38 -7.00 -13.21
CA ARG A 187 4.08 -7.60 -13.57
C ARG A 187 4.15 -8.53 -14.78
N PHE A 188 5.12 -8.31 -15.66
CA PHE A 188 5.34 -9.12 -16.85
C PHE A 188 6.16 -10.39 -16.59
N LEU A 189 6.69 -10.57 -15.37
CA LEU A 189 7.40 -11.76 -14.94
C LEU A 189 6.60 -12.51 -13.86
N ARG A 190 6.53 -13.84 -13.99
CA ARG A 190 5.95 -14.72 -13.00
C ARG A 190 6.95 -15.09 -11.92
N ASP A 191 8.18 -15.38 -12.36
CA ASP A 191 9.27 -15.79 -11.47
C ASP A 191 10.62 -15.38 -12.05
N ALA A 192 11.63 -15.37 -11.19
CA ALA A 192 13.02 -15.15 -11.56
C ALA A 192 13.94 -15.93 -10.62
N GLU A 193 14.97 -16.55 -11.19
CA GLU A 193 16.02 -17.28 -10.49
C GLU A 193 17.39 -16.78 -10.95
N VAL A 194 18.28 -16.55 -10.00
CA VAL A 194 19.66 -16.17 -10.28
C VAL A 194 20.59 -17.27 -9.77
N SER A 195 21.22 -17.97 -10.69
CA SER A 195 22.15 -19.07 -10.40
C SER A 195 23.59 -18.73 -10.84
N THR A 196 24.56 -19.35 -10.20
CA THR A 196 25.98 -19.19 -10.53
C THR A 196 26.67 -20.54 -10.62
N ASP A 197 27.77 -20.60 -11.38
CA ASP A 197 28.68 -21.73 -11.36
C ASP A 197 29.53 -21.75 -10.07
N GLU A 198 30.21 -22.86 -9.81
CA GLU A 198 31.01 -23.06 -8.57
C GLU A 198 32.09 -21.98 -8.39
N ASP A 199 32.65 -21.47 -9.48
CA ASP A 199 33.74 -20.47 -9.48
C ASP A 199 33.20 -19.02 -9.56
N VAL A 200 31.90 -18.80 -9.59
CA VAL A 200 31.24 -17.48 -9.79
C VAL A 200 31.70 -16.76 -11.07
N LYS A 201 32.17 -17.50 -12.07
CA LYS A 201 32.58 -16.95 -13.38
C LYS A 201 31.42 -16.67 -14.32
N LYS A 202 30.29 -17.34 -14.09
CA LYS A 202 29.08 -17.20 -14.90
C LYS A 202 27.86 -17.08 -14.00
N ILE A 203 27.10 -16.01 -14.20
CA ILE A 203 25.80 -15.79 -13.55
C ILE A 203 24.72 -15.95 -14.61
N THR A 204 23.77 -16.86 -14.35
CA THR A 204 22.61 -17.08 -15.22
C THR A 204 21.37 -16.53 -14.54
N ILE A 205 20.66 -15.65 -15.24
CA ILE A 205 19.39 -15.06 -14.81
C ILE A 205 18.31 -15.69 -15.65
N THR A 206 17.56 -16.62 -15.06
CA THR A 206 16.41 -17.27 -15.69
C THR A 206 15.14 -16.54 -15.28
N THR A 207 14.31 -16.19 -16.25
CA THR A 207 13.03 -15.51 -15.99
C THR A 207 11.90 -16.26 -16.69
N TRP A 208 10.74 -16.28 -16.05
CA TRP A 208 9.51 -16.85 -16.60
C TRP A 208 8.50 -15.72 -16.80
N ASP A 209 8.07 -15.58 -18.04
CA ASP A 209 7.12 -14.53 -18.39
C ASP A 209 5.72 -14.84 -17.84
N ASN A 210 4.97 -13.77 -17.54
CA ASN A 210 3.53 -13.81 -17.33
C ASN A 210 2.79 -13.63 -18.64
N TRP A 211 1.58 -14.10 -18.72
CA TRP A 211 0.69 -13.72 -19.81
C TRP A 211 0.38 -12.23 -19.71
N SER A 212 0.97 -11.46 -20.60
CA SER A 212 0.97 -10.00 -20.55
C SER A 212 -0.29 -9.37 -21.15
N LEU A 213 -0.79 -9.94 -22.25
CA LEU A 213 -2.00 -9.48 -22.95
C LEU A 213 -3.24 -10.11 -22.33
N MET A 214 -4.02 -9.32 -21.62
CA MET A 214 -5.21 -9.80 -20.92
C MET A 214 -6.46 -9.03 -21.33
N PRO A 215 -7.49 -9.71 -21.85
CA PRO A 215 -8.81 -9.10 -21.88
C PRO A 215 -9.27 -8.85 -20.43
N THR A 216 -9.73 -7.65 -20.18
CA THR A 216 -10.34 -7.32 -18.89
C THR A 216 -11.84 -7.46 -19.03
N VAL A 217 -12.38 -8.49 -18.41
CA VAL A 217 -13.81 -8.62 -18.20
C VAL A 217 -14.01 -8.74 -16.69
N SER A 218 -14.58 -7.74 -16.10
CA SER A 218 -14.86 -7.74 -14.66
C SER A 218 -16.34 -7.49 -14.47
N PHE A 219 -16.95 -8.31 -13.65
CA PHE A 219 -18.28 -8.08 -13.14
C PHE A 219 -18.20 -8.15 -11.62
N GLY A 220 -18.76 -7.16 -10.96
CA GLY A 220 -18.83 -7.11 -9.51
C GLY A 220 -20.23 -6.74 -9.08
N ARG A 221 -20.70 -7.39 -8.03
CA ARG A 221 -21.86 -6.96 -7.26
C ARG A 221 -21.44 -6.79 -5.82
N LYS A 222 -21.65 -5.62 -5.26
CA LYS A 222 -21.10 -5.26 -3.96
C LYS A 222 -22.02 -4.27 -3.27
N GLY A 223 -22.57 -4.64 -2.12
CA GLY A 223 -23.47 -3.78 -1.36
C GLY A 223 -24.71 -3.38 -2.17
N GLY A 224 -25.27 -4.29 -2.99
CA GLY A 224 -26.42 -4.00 -3.83
C GLY A 224 -26.11 -3.37 -5.20
N MET A 225 -24.94 -2.75 -5.38
CA MET A 225 -24.54 -2.08 -6.62
C MET A 225 -23.80 -3.02 -7.58
N ASN A 226 -24.13 -2.95 -8.86
CA ASN A 226 -23.42 -3.66 -9.91
C ASN A 226 -22.30 -2.80 -10.47
N THR A 227 -21.14 -3.41 -10.65
CA THR A 227 -19.99 -2.80 -11.31
C THR A 227 -19.54 -3.71 -12.45
N TYR A 228 -19.08 -3.14 -13.52
CA TYR A 228 -18.51 -3.92 -14.62
C TYR A 228 -17.40 -3.15 -15.32
N SER A 229 -16.51 -3.89 -15.95
CA SER A 229 -15.52 -3.30 -16.84
C SER A 229 -15.18 -4.25 -17.98
N PHE A 230 -14.87 -3.67 -19.12
CA PHE A 230 -14.41 -4.36 -20.32
C PHE A 230 -13.22 -3.60 -20.88
N GLY A 231 -12.16 -4.31 -21.19
CA GLY A 231 -10.97 -3.65 -21.69
C GLY A 231 -9.87 -4.62 -22.10
N ILE A 232 -8.73 -4.05 -22.42
CA ILE A 232 -7.51 -4.77 -22.75
C ILE A 232 -6.39 -4.19 -21.89
N LYS A 233 -5.62 -5.08 -21.26
CA LYS A 233 -4.40 -4.78 -20.52
C LYS A 233 -3.24 -5.49 -21.19
N GLU A 234 -2.19 -4.74 -21.49
CA GLU A 234 -0.92 -5.30 -21.93
C GLU A 234 0.17 -4.84 -20.98
N ARG A 235 0.82 -5.81 -20.32
CA ARG A 235 1.84 -5.53 -19.28
C ARG A 235 3.26 -5.50 -19.82
N ASN A 236 3.44 -5.91 -21.04
CA ASN A 236 4.75 -6.05 -21.67
C ASN A 236 4.70 -5.67 -23.17
N LEU A 237 4.03 -4.57 -23.49
CA LEU A 237 3.84 -4.16 -24.87
C LEU A 237 5.17 -4.15 -25.64
N LEU A 238 5.21 -4.88 -26.76
CA LEU A 238 6.40 -5.10 -27.60
C LEU A 238 7.56 -5.82 -26.87
N GLY A 239 7.35 -6.45 -25.74
CA GLY A 239 8.40 -7.06 -24.91
C GLY A 239 9.27 -6.04 -24.16
N LEU A 240 8.83 -4.78 -24.08
CA LEU A 240 9.59 -3.66 -23.53
C LEU A 240 9.20 -3.30 -22.08
N GLY A 241 8.38 -4.12 -21.41
CA GLY A 241 7.89 -3.80 -20.06
C GLY A 241 6.97 -2.56 -20.01
N ILE A 242 6.44 -2.13 -21.16
CA ILE A 242 5.47 -1.05 -21.24
C ILE A 242 4.12 -1.60 -20.77
N ASP A 243 3.58 -1.02 -19.71
CA ASP A 243 2.28 -1.38 -19.15
C ASP A 243 1.20 -0.45 -19.69
N THR A 244 0.20 -1.00 -20.36
CA THR A 244 -0.92 -0.23 -20.93
C THR A 244 -2.25 -0.85 -20.54
N GLU A 245 -3.25 -0.01 -20.32
CA GLU A 245 -4.61 -0.42 -20.00
C GLU A 245 -5.60 0.52 -20.69
N ILE A 246 -6.53 -0.04 -21.46
CA ILE A 246 -7.68 0.66 -22.03
C ILE A 246 -8.92 -0.07 -21.53
N GLU A 247 -9.81 0.63 -20.85
CA GLU A 247 -10.97 0.02 -20.22
C GLU A 247 -12.19 0.93 -20.30
N SER A 248 -13.33 0.37 -20.68
CA SER A 248 -14.66 0.93 -20.40
C SER A 248 -15.16 0.36 -19.10
N TYR A 249 -15.67 1.20 -18.22
CA TYR A 249 -16.06 0.76 -16.87
C TYR A 249 -17.31 1.47 -16.34
N ARG A 250 -17.96 0.79 -15.41
CA ARG A 250 -18.95 1.37 -14.51
C ARG A 250 -18.66 0.90 -13.09
N ASN A 251 -18.52 1.85 -12.19
CA ASN A 251 -18.37 1.59 -10.76
C ASN A 251 -19.56 2.18 -9.97
N THR A 252 -19.46 2.27 -8.66
CA THR A 252 -20.51 2.81 -7.80
C THR A 252 -20.69 4.32 -7.91
N GLN A 253 -19.73 5.04 -8.49
CA GLN A 253 -19.75 6.51 -8.59
C GLN A 253 -20.02 6.97 -10.03
N ARG A 254 -19.41 6.31 -11.04
CA ARG A 254 -19.42 6.80 -12.41
C ARG A 254 -19.21 5.70 -13.44
N SER A 255 -19.47 6.04 -14.70
CA SER A 255 -19.16 5.21 -15.85
C SER A 255 -18.36 6.00 -16.90
N GLY A 256 -17.49 5.32 -17.65
CA GLY A 256 -16.67 5.98 -18.64
C GLY A 256 -15.60 5.09 -19.24
N TYR A 257 -14.59 5.75 -19.81
CA TYR A 257 -13.43 5.13 -20.43
C TYR A 257 -12.17 5.61 -19.73
N LYS A 258 -11.19 4.72 -19.56
CA LYS A 258 -9.87 5.10 -19.05
C LYS A 258 -8.76 4.50 -19.89
N LEU A 259 -7.70 5.28 -20.03
CA LEU A 259 -6.41 4.89 -20.57
C LEU A 259 -5.36 5.07 -19.48
N HIS A 260 -4.54 4.06 -19.26
CA HIS A 260 -3.38 4.14 -18.38
C HIS A 260 -2.16 3.57 -19.09
N ALA A 261 -1.00 4.23 -18.96
CA ALA A 261 0.26 3.74 -19.50
C ALA A 261 1.42 4.03 -18.56
N ILE A 262 2.32 3.04 -18.40
CA ILE A 262 3.62 3.20 -17.73
C ILE A 262 4.70 2.83 -18.74
N ILE A 263 5.52 3.80 -19.12
CA ILE A 263 6.51 3.68 -20.17
C ILE A 263 7.91 3.79 -19.55
N PRO A 264 8.70 2.68 -19.48
CA PRO A 264 10.08 2.73 -19.02
C PRO A 264 10.96 3.56 -19.97
N LEU A 265 11.85 4.37 -19.41
CA LEU A 265 12.84 5.15 -20.16
C LEU A 265 14.19 4.42 -20.10
N PHE A 266 14.52 3.64 -21.14
CA PHE A 266 15.69 2.77 -21.18
C PHE A 266 17.04 3.48 -21.05
N GLN A 267 17.12 4.76 -21.40
CA GLN A 267 18.35 5.57 -21.25
C GLN A 267 18.60 6.02 -19.81
N LYS A 268 17.60 5.89 -18.91
CA LYS A 268 17.67 6.33 -17.52
C LYS A 268 17.15 5.24 -16.62
N GLN A 269 18.04 4.64 -15.85
CA GLN A 269 17.76 3.53 -14.96
C GLN A 269 16.52 3.76 -14.09
N ASN A 270 15.60 2.79 -14.11
CA ASN A 270 14.39 2.77 -13.28
C ASN A 270 13.53 4.04 -13.34
N THR A 271 13.59 4.72 -14.47
CA THR A 271 12.80 5.91 -14.75
C THR A 271 11.66 5.54 -15.68
N SER A 272 10.46 5.99 -15.39
CA SER A 272 9.27 5.78 -16.22
C SER A 272 8.42 7.04 -16.30
N VAL A 273 7.70 7.15 -17.40
CA VAL A 273 6.60 8.11 -17.56
C VAL A 273 5.29 7.37 -17.31
N LYS A 274 4.45 7.90 -16.43
CA LYS A 274 3.11 7.40 -16.15
C LYS A 274 2.10 8.39 -16.69
N LEU A 275 1.17 7.88 -17.49
CA LEU A 275 0.09 8.64 -18.11
C LEU A 275 -1.24 8.04 -17.66
N SER A 276 -2.21 8.87 -17.30
CA SER A 276 -3.60 8.43 -17.15
C SER A 276 -4.54 9.46 -17.73
N PHE A 277 -5.56 8.97 -18.40
CA PHE A 277 -6.65 9.76 -18.92
C PHE A 277 -7.96 8.99 -18.66
N ALA A 278 -8.98 9.68 -18.20
CA ALA A 278 -10.34 9.14 -18.13
C ALA A 278 -11.35 10.17 -18.61
N ASP A 279 -12.37 9.68 -19.30
CA ASP A 279 -13.54 10.46 -19.74
C ASP A 279 -14.78 9.74 -19.23
N ASN A 280 -15.47 10.39 -18.31
CA ASN A 280 -16.57 9.83 -17.55
C ASN A 280 -17.86 10.62 -17.77
N ASP A 281 -18.98 10.02 -17.45
CA ASP A 281 -20.31 10.64 -17.48
C ASP A 281 -20.43 11.90 -16.60
N ASP A 282 -19.54 12.04 -15.60
CA ASP A 282 -19.53 13.12 -14.63
C ASP A 282 -18.29 14.02 -14.69
N GLY A 283 -17.38 13.79 -15.62
CA GLY A 283 -16.19 14.62 -15.84
C GLY A 283 -14.97 13.88 -16.35
N GLN A 284 -13.80 14.49 -16.23
CA GLN A 284 -12.56 14.02 -16.85
C GLN A 284 -11.40 13.96 -15.86
N GLN A 285 -10.45 13.06 -16.11
CA GLN A 285 -9.18 12.97 -15.39
C GLN A 285 -8.00 13.00 -16.35
N ARG A 286 -6.94 13.71 -15.99
CA ARG A 286 -5.64 13.72 -16.69
C ARG A 286 -4.52 13.66 -15.67
N SER A 287 -3.57 12.77 -15.88
CA SER A 287 -2.37 12.76 -15.06
C SER A 287 -1.12 12.45 -15.86
N LEU A 288 -0.01 13.06 -15.44
CA LEU A 288 1.32 12.82 -15.98
C LEU A 288 2.31 12.81 -14.84
N PHE A 289 3.10 11.74 -14.71
CA PHE A 289 4.19 11.65 -13.74
C PHE A 289 5.46 11.13 -14.41
N LEU A 290 6.58 11.79 -14.15
CA LEU A 290 7.91 11.31 -14.39
C LEU A 290 8.46 10.77 -13.07
N ASP A 291 8.78 9.49 -13.03
CA ASP A 291 9.12 8.75 -11.84
C ASP A 291 10.45 8.03 -12.01
N LYS A 292 11.41 8.27 -11.12
CA LYS A 292 12.56 7.40 -10.89
C LYS A 292 12.43 6.77 -9.52
N THR A 293 12.31 5.44 -9.47
CA THR A 293 12.13 4.70 -8.21
C THR A 293 13.47 4.15 -7.70
N PHE A 294 13.52 3.81 -6.41
CA PHE A 294 14.59 3.00 -5.86
C PHE A 294 14.37 1.54 -6.27
N ALA A 295 15.01 1.10 -7.36
CA ALA A 295 14.92 -0.28 -7.83
C ALA A 295 15.67 -1.26 -6.94
N SER A 296 16.70 -0.79 -6.22
CA SER A 296 17.46 -1.61 -5.30
C SER A 296 17.76 -0.84 -4.00
N PHE A 297 18.23 -1.56 -2.99
CA PHE A 297 18.71 -0.97 -1.75
C PHE A 297 19.96 -0.10 -1.94
N HIS A 298 20.69 -0.35 -3.02
CA HIS A 298 21.91 0.41 -3.39
C HIS A 298 21.62 1.59 -4.32
N THR A 299 20.40 1.75 -4.82
CA THR A 299 20.03 2.89 -5.65
C THR A 299 20.19 4.18 -4.86
N LYS A 300 21.04 5.10 -5.34
CA LYS A 300 21.43 6.31 -4.59
C LYS A 300 20.36 7.39 -4.59
N THR A 301 19.61 7.53 -5.68
CA THR A 301 18.66 8.65 -5.86
C THR A 301 17.36 8.21 -6.51
N ALA A 302 16.27 8.87 -6.12
CA ALA A 302 14.96 8.76 -6.73
C ALA A 302 14.33 10.15 -6.86
N TYR A 303 13.42 10.33 -7.79
CA TYR A 303 12.66 11.58 -7.95
C TYR A 303 11.28 11.31 -8.52
N GLN A 304 10.39 12.25 -8.28
CA GLN A 304 9.06 12.27 -8.85
C GLN A 304 8.70 13.70 -9.22
N LEU A 305 8.09 13.88 -10.39
CA LEU A 305 7.54 15.14 -10.83
C LEU A 305 6.25 14.84 -11.60
N GLY A 306 5.17 15.51 -11.25
CA GLY A 306 3.94 15.30 -12.00
C GLY A 306 2.73 16.01 -11.45
N PHE A 307 1.61 15.77 -12.13
CA PHE A 307 0.32 16.30 -11.76
C PHE A 307 -0.81 15.29 -12.02
N ASN A 308 -1.93 15.49 -11.32
CA ASN A 308 -3.24 14.90 -11.58
C ASN A 308 -4.29 15.98 -11.47
N GLU A 309 -5.08 16.15 -12.51
CA GLU A 309 -6.24 17.03 -12.57
C GLU A 309 -7.47 16.18 -12.86
N GLU A 310 -8.52 16.37 -12.07
CA GLU A 310 -9.76 15.60 -12.18
C GLU A 310 -10.95 16.48 -11.83
N SER A 311 -11.98 16.48 -12.67
CA SER A 311 -13.29 17.05 -12.38
C SER A 311 -14.32 15.93 -12.36
N ARG A 312 -15.13 15.84 -11.31
CA ARG A 312 -16.09 14.75 -11.11
C ARG A 312 -17.18 15.12 -10.12
N ASN A 313 -18.26 14.32 -10.11
CA ASN A 313 -19.27 14.38 -9.07
C ASN A 313 -19.06 13.22 -8.07
N ASP A 314 -18.98 13.53 -6.79
CA ASP A 314 -18.86 12.54 -5.73
C ASP A 314 -20.21 12.38 -5.00
N THR A 315 -20.63 11.13 -4.83
CA THR A 315 -21.87 10.76 -4.11
C THR A 315 -21.54 10.15 -2.76
N LEU A 316 -22.11 10.72 -1.71
CA LEU A 316 -22.18 10.08 -0.41
C LEU A 316 -23.42 9.20 -0.38
N PHE A 317 -23.23 7.94 -0.04
CA PHE A 317 -24.34 6.98 0.05
C PHE A 317 -24.74 6.75 1.51
N GLN A 318 -25.98 6.39 1.70
CA GLN A 318 -26.45 5.74 2.92
C GLN A 318 -27.36 4.58 2.53
N ASN A 319 -27.07 3.38 3.02
CA ASN A 319 -27.83 2.17 2.70
C ASN A 319 -28.02 1.99 1.17
N ASN A 320 -26.96 2.27 0.38
CA ASN A 320 -26.99 2.20 -1.08
C ASN A 320 -27.91 3.22 -1.79
N GLN A 321 -28.39 4.21 -1.06
CA GLN A 321 -29.15 5.34 -1.61
C GLN A 321 -28.27 6.60 -1.60
N ASP A 322 -28.49 7.47 -2.56
CA ASP A 322 -27.81 8.75 -2.64
C ASP A 322 -28.24 9.62 -1.47
N HIS A 323 -27.28 10.07 -0.67
CA HIS A 323 -27.50 10.94 0.48
C HIS A 323 -27.15 12.39 0.18
N SER A 324 -26.01 12.62 -0.47
CA SER A 324 -25.55 13.93 -0.93
C SER A 324 -24.69 13.75 -2.17
N VAL A 325 -24.85 14.66 -3.14
CA VAL A 325 -24.05 14.69 -4.38
C VAL A 325 -23.47 16.09 -4.55
N PHE A 326 -22.17 16.17 -4.86
CA PHE A 326 -21.47 17.45 -5.04
C PHE A 326 -20.38 17.32 -6.10
N GLY A 327 -20.11 18.42 -6.80
CA GLY A 327 -18.96 18.53 -7.70
C GLY A 327 -17.66 18.60 -6.91
N ASN A 328 -16.59 18.01 -7.45
CA ASN A 328 -15.26 17.99 -6.87
C ASN A 328 -14.21 18.17 -7.96
N ASP A 329 -13.59 19.36 -7.97
CA ASP A 329 -12.45 19.68 -8.84
C ASP A 329 -11.15 19.47 -8.06
N ILE A 330 -10.35 18.51 -8.51
CA ILE A 330 -9.11 18.06 -7.87
C ILE A 330 -7.92 18.54 -8.72
N SER A 331 -6.97 19.23 -8.09
CA SER A 331 -5.67 19.55 -8.68
C SER A 331 -4.58 19.13 -7.72
N PHE A 332 -3.85 18.08 -8.08
CA PHE A 332 -2.69 17.58 -7.34
C PHE A 332 -1.43 17.78 -8.16
N LYS A 333 -0.41 18.41 -7.57
CA LYS A 333 0.91 18.61 -8.17
C LYS A 333 1.98 18.27 -7.16
N GLU A 334 2.99 17.53 -7.59
CA GLU A 334 4.10 17.15 -6.71
C GLU A 334 5.42 17.16 -7.46
N GLY A 335 6.45 17.71 -6.80
CA GLY A 335 7.84 17.56 -7.19
C GLY A 335 8.64 17.10 -5.99
N SER A 336 9.43 16.02 -6.12
CA SER A 336 10.23 15.50 -5.01
C SER A 336 11.52 14.86 -5.48
N TYR A 337 12.54 14.91 -4.60
CA TYR A 337 13.84 14.27 -4.78
C TYR A 337 14.25 13.53 -3.52
N ALA A 338 14.72 12.30 -3.69
CA ALA A 338 15.11 11.43 -2.59
C ALA A 338 16.52 10.91 -2.79
N TRP A 339 17.22 10.68 -1.67
CA TRP A 339 18.57 10.11 -1.69
C TRP A 339 18.75 9.06 -0.59
N LEU A 340 19.61 8.10 -0.89
CA LEU A 340 20.06 7.10 0.05
C LEU A 340 21.10 7.74 0.98
N ASN A 341 20.82 7.76 2.28
CA ASN A 341 21.73 8.28 3.28
C ASN A 341 22.61 7.18 3.87
N PHE A 342 21.99 6.04 4.19
CA PHE A 342 22.66 4.93 4.84
C PHE A 342 22.12 3.60 4.31
N ASN A 343 23.00 2.61 4.15
CA ASN A 343 22.63 1.26 3.72
C ASN A 343 23.70 0.27 4.18
N ASP A 344 23.34 -0.65 5.08
CA ASP A 344 24.12 -1.82 5.45
C ASP A 344 23.37 -3.12 5.10
N ASP A 345 23.88 -4.28 5.54
CA ASP A 345 23.29 -5.59 5.25
C ASP A 345 21.90 -5.76 5.86
N SER A 346 21.61 -5.10 6.98
CA SER A 346 20.39 -5.28 7.77
C SER A 346 19.36 -4.17 7.59
N ARG A 347 19.76 -2.96 7.22
CA ARG A 347 18.88 -1.79 7.22
C ARG A 347 19.32 -0.72 6.25
N LEU A 348 18.38 0.18 5.92
CA LEU A 348 18.66 1.37 5.14
C LEU A 348 17.87 2.57 5.64
N LEU A 349 18.40 3.76 5.33
CA LEU A 349 17.75 5.03 5.59
C LEU A 349 17.82 5.90 4.34
N ARG A 350 16.70 6.45 3.94
CA ARG A 350 16.57 7.39 2.84
C ARG A 350 15.88 8.65 3.30
N TYR A 351 16.27 9.77 2.74
CA TYR A 351 15.58 11.05 2.90
C TYR A 351 14.95 11.48 1.60
N ARG A 352 13.90 12.27 1.70
CA ARG A 352 13.21 12.88 0.57
C ARG A 352 12.81 14.30 0.91
N LEU A 353 12.99 15.22 -0.03
CA LEU A 353 12.46 16.57 0.01
C LEU A 353 11.45 16.72 -1.13
N GLY A 354 10.41 17.48 -0.90
CA GLY A 354 9.41 17.73 -1.92
C GLY A 354 8.58 18.96 -1.65
N ILE A 355 7.78 19.30 -2.65
CA ILE A 355 6.71 20.29 -2.57
C ILE A 355 5.45 19.65 -3.16
N THR A 356 4.33 19.81 -2.47
CA THR A 356 3.04 19.30 -2.89
C THR A 356 2.02 20.42 -2.87
N GLN A 357 1.20 20.49 -3.93
CA GLN A 357 -0.08 21.18 -3.94
C GLN A 357 -1.18 20.13 -4.05
N ASP A 358 -2.11 20.11 -3.09
CA ASP A 358 -3.29 19.24 -3.05
C ASP A 358 -4.52 20.09 -2.83
N LYS A 359 -5.20 20.42 -3.94
CA LYS A 359 -6.36 21.29 -3.97
C LYS A 359 -7.61 20.49 -4.32
N ASN A 360 -8.67 20.67 -3.54
CA ASN A 360 -10.00 20.16 -3.80
C ASN A 360 -10.99 21.31 -3.64
N THR A 361 -11.73 21.62 -4.69
CA THR A 361 -12.76 22.65 -4.71
C THR A 361 -14.11 21.97 -4.92
N PHE A 362 -15.04 22.26 -4.02
CA PHE A 362 -16.35 21.62 -4.05
C PHE A 362 -17.42 22.60 -4.53
N SER A 363 -18.39 22.10 -5.28
CA SER A 363 -19.50 22.90 -5.81
C SER A 363 -20.82 22.16 -5.65
N GLU A 364 -21.91 22.96 -5.51
CA GLU A 364 -23.26 22.42 -5.64
C GLU A 364 -23.53 22.04 -7.10
N LEU A 365 -24.28 20.97 -7.31
CA LEU A 365 -24.72 20.62 -8.66
C LEU A 365 -25.70 21.67 -9.18
N SER A 366 -25.59 22.02 -10.46
CA SER A 366 -26.57 22.89 -11.11
C SER A 366 -27.98 22.27 -11.08
N SER A 367 -29.02 23.09 -11.06
CA SER A 367 -30.41 22.65 -11.02
C SER A 367 -30.80 21.74 -12.21
N GLU A 368 -30.10 21.85 -13.33
CA GLU A 368 -30.29 20.98 -14.48
C GLU A 368 -29.72 19.57 -14.27
N GLN A 369 -28.59 19.44 -13.55
CA GLN A 369 -27.98 18.16 -13.19
C GLN A 369 -28.69 17.51 -11.99
N SER A 370 -29.34 18.31 -11.13
CA SER A 370 -30.12 17.81 -9.99
C SER A 370 -31.55 17.38 -10.38
N SER A 371 -32.08 17.78 -11.54
CA SER A 371 -33.43 17.38 -12.00
C SER A 371 -33.53 15.90 -12.37
N ASP A 372 -32.43 15.27 -12.77
CA ASP A 372 -32.38 13.81 -13.01
C ASP A 372 -32.28 13.00 -11.68
N LEU A 373 -31.93 13.67 -10.58
CA LEU A 373 -31.85 13.12 -9.22
C LEU A 373 -33.14 13.44 -8.46
N ALA A 374 -34.28 12.97 -8.96
CA ALA A 374 -35.60 13.20 -8.38
C ALA A 374 -35.81 12.53 -7.00
N ASN A 375 -34.84 12.65 -6.09
CA ASN A 375 -34.93 12.09 -4.76
C ASN A 375 -35.09 13.23 -3.73
N PRO A 376 -36.28 13.42 -3.13
CA PRO A 376 -36.54 14.50 -2.18
C PRO A 376 -35.77 14.36 -0.85
N THR A 377 -34.97 13.32 -0.67
CA THR A 377 -34.21 13.04 0.55
C THR A 377 -32.74 13.54 0.49
N LEU A 378 -32.31 14.13 -0.64
CA LEU A 378 -30.95 14.65 -0.75
C LEU A 378 -30.73 15.79 0.25
N THR A 379 -29.74 15.62 1.11
CA THR A 379 -29.28 16.68 2.02
C THR A 379 -28.23 17.53 1.31
N ASN A 380 -28.39 18.84 1.38
CA ASN A 380 -27.43 19.78 0.80
C ASN A 380 -26.20 19.92 1.72
N VAL A 381 -25.46 18.82 1.91
CA VAL A 381 -24.24 18.82 2.73
C VAL A 381 -23.04 18.78 1.82
N GLN A 382 -22.33 19.90 1.76
CA GLN A 382 -21.16 20.07 0.90
C GLN A 382 -19.87 20.04 1.74
N PRO A 383 -18.80 19.34 1.27
CA PRO A 383 -17.49 19.41 1.90
C PRO A 383 -16.89 20.84 1.81
N LYS A 384 -16.04 21.20 2.76
CA LYS A 384 -15.27 22.44 2.71
C LYS A 384 -14.08 22.30 1.78
N ASP A 385 -13.79 23.34 1.02
CA ASP A 385 -12.62 23.43 0.15
C ASP A 385 -11.32 23.18 0.90
N ARG A 386 -10.34 22.64 0.17
CA ARG A 386 -8.97 22.43 0.64
C ARG A 386 -7.96 22.92 -0.40
N ASP A 387 -6.98 23.67 0.04
CA ASP A 387 -5.83 24.08 -0.78
C ASP A 387 -4.55 23.97 0.07
N LEU A 388 -3.94 22.78 0.00
CA LEU A 388 -2.77 22.42 0.77
C LEU A 388 -1.52 22.58 -0.10
N LEU A 389 -0.84 23.73 0.00
CA LEU A 389 0.46 23.97 -0.62
C LEU A 389 1.54 23.94 0.46
N TYR A 390 2.46 22.98 0.37
CA TYR A 390 3.50 22.81 1.38
C TYR A 390 4.77 22.17 0.82
N PRO A 391 5.96 22.72 1.10
CA PRO A 391 7.21 22.00 1.09
C PRO A 391 7.25 20.99 2.26
N TRP A 392 7.94 19.88 2.06
CA TRP A 392 8.01 18.81 3.07
C TRP A 392 9.33 18.05 3.02
N ILE A 393 9.67 17.46 4.16
CA ILE A 393 10.76 16.50 4.30
C ILE A 393 10.18 15.15 4.73
N ALA A 394 10.77 14.08 4.23
CA ALA A 394 10.43 12.73 4.66
C ALA A 394 11.68 11.89 4.89
N PHE A 395 11.52 10.85 5.71
CA PHE A 395 12.48 9.78 5.83
C PHE A 395 11.79 8.43 5.63
N GLU A 396 12.55 7.49 5.08
CA GLU A 396 12.18 6.09 4.92
C GLU A 396 13.25 5.21 5.57
N TYR A 397 12.85 4.46 6.59
CA TYR A 397 13.67 3.45 7.23
C TYR A 397 13.14 2.06 6.89
N ILE A 398 14.03 1.16 6.44
CA ILE A 398 13.69 -0.22 6.12
C ILE A 398 14.70 -1.14 6.79
N GLU A 399 14.22 -2.05 7.63
CA GLU A 399 14.95 -3.21 8.10
C GLU A 399 14.75 -4.36 7.11
N LYS A 400 15.84 -5.02 6.70
CA LYS A 400 15.84 -6.03 5.64
C LYS A 400 15.73 -7.43 6.25
N ASP A 401 14.53 -7.90 6.53
CA ASP A 401 14.24 -9.27 6.97
C ASP A 401 13.25 -9.92 5.99
N PHE A 402 13.77 -10.27 4.80
CA PHE A 402 12.93 -10.86 3.75
C PHE A 402 12.80 -12.37 3.91
N ARG A 403 11.58 -12.87 3.74
CA ARG A 403 11.25 -14.29 3.75
C ARG A 403 10.39 -14.66 2.57
N LYS A 404 10.68 -15.81 1.96
CA LYS A 404 9.85 -16.43 0.92
C LYS A 404 8.80 -17.27 1.61
N LEU A 405 7.52 -16.97 1.38
CA LEU A 405 6.37 -17.67 1.94
C LEU A 405 5.44 -18.07 0.79
N THR A 406 4.53 -19.01 1.06
CA THR A 406 3.49 -19.45 0.11
C THR A 406 2.15 -19.49 0.82
N ASN A 407 1.05 -19.35 0.07
CA ASN A 407 -0.33 -19.40 0.60
C ASN A 407 -0.62 -18.37 1.69
N VAL A 408 0.03 -17.21 1.66
CA VAL A 408 -0.28 -16.09 2.55
C VAL A 408 -1.35 -15.21 1.92
N ARG A 409 -1.02 -14.56 0.82
CA ARG A 409 -1.95 -13.71 0.05
C ARG A 409 -2.31 -14.30 -1.30
N LEU A 410 -1.38 -15.05 -1.91
CA LEU A 410 -1.59 -15.77 -3.16
C LEU A 410 -1.77 -17.26 -2.89
N ILE A 411 -2.19 -18.00 -3.91
CA ILE A 411 -2.37 -19.45 -3.84
C ILE A 411 -1.21 -20.09 -4.62
N THR A 412 -0.45 -20.99 -3.98
CA THR A 412 0.68 -21.77 -4.54
C THR A 412 1.89 -20.97 -5.01
N GLN A 413 1.82 -19.64 -5.10
CA GLN A 413 2.94 -18.80 -5.53
C GLN A 413 3.88 -18.42 -4.38
N ILE A 414 5.15 -18.21 -4.72
CA ILE A 414 6.15 -17.66 -3.80
C ILE A 414 5.89 -16.15 -3.63
N GLU A 415 5.85 -15.72 -2.38
CA GLU A 415 5.65 -14.34 -1.98
C GLU A 415 6.83 -13.89 -1.11
N ASP A 416 7.43 -12.76 -1.45
CA ASP A 416 8.51 -12.17 -0.67
C ASP A 416 7.95 -11.18 0.37
N PHE A 417 8.04 -11.52 1.65
CA PHE A 417 7.61 -10.66 2.75
C PHE A 417 8.81 -10.08 3.47
N ASN A 418 8.82 -8.75 3.65
CA ASN A 418 9.74 -8.12 4.57
C ASN A 418 9.11 -8.08 5.97
N HIS A 419 9.66 -8.81 6.91
CA HIS A 419 9.25 -8.86 8.31
C HIS A 419 9.88 -7.75 9.14
N GLY A 420 10.93 -7.10 8.63
CA GLY A 420 11.62 -5.99 9.27
C GLY A 420 10.72 -4.74 9.43
N TRP A 421 11.16 -3.83 10.26
CA TRP A 421 10.52 -2.52 10.39
C TRP A 421 10.58 -1.75 9.07
N GLN A 422 9.45 -1.20 8.66
CA GLN A 422 9.34 -0.28 7.55
C GLN A 422 8.65 0.98 8.04
N ILE A 423 9.38 2.07 8.13
CA ILE A 423 8.87 3.35 8.65
C ILE A 423 9.03 4.40 7.56
N ASN A 424 7.94 5.06 7.20
CA ASN A 424 7.93 6.21 6.32
C ASN A 424 7.20 7.34 7.03
N SER A 425 7.82 8.51 7.13
CA SER A 425 7.21 9.68 7.74
C SER A 425 7.56 10.94 6.95
N SER A 426 6.59 11.81 6.74
CA SER A 426 6.77 13.11 6.09
C SER A 426 6.12 14.21 6.89
N LEU A 427 6.80 15.34 7.00
CA LEU A 427 6.31 16.56 7.63
C LEU A 427 6.42 17.71 6.64
N GLY A 428 5.31 18.36 6.35
CA GLY A 428 5.21 19.53 5.51
C GLY A 428 4.76 20.76 6.31
N ILE A 429 5.17 21.93 5.87
CA ILE A 429 4.80 23.21 6.47
C ILE A 429 4.16 24.07 5.38
N GLY A 430 2.88 24.38 5.55
CA GLY A 430 2.11 25.29 4.70
C GLY A 430 2.07 26.71 5.29
N ASN A 431 1.35 27.60 4.63
CA ASN A 431 1.23 28.97 5.11
C ASN A 431 0.08 29.18 6.11
N GLY A 432 -0.96 28.33 6.06
CA GLY A 432 -2.09 28.34 7.01
C GLY A 432 -2.92 29.65 7.07
N ASN A 433 -2.75 30.56 6.11
CA ASN A 433 -3.33 31.91 6.17
C ASN A 433 -4.81 31.97 5.80
N LYS A 434 -5.40 30.84 5.39
CA LYS A 434 -6.81 30.72 4.99
C LYS A 434 -7.44 29.50 5.64
N GLU A 435 -8.76 29.49 5.77
CA GLU A 435 -9.51 28.37 6.35
C GLU A 435 -9.27 27.04 5.60
N GLU A 436 -9.14 27.09 4.29
CA GLU A 436 -8.86 25.93 3.44
C GLU A 436 -7.41 25.44 3.49
N SER A 437 -6.46 26.21 4.06
CA SER A 437 -5.03 25.94 4.06
C SER A 437 -4.55 25.42 5.41
N ALA A 438 -3.89 24.25 5.42
CA ALA A 438 -3.19 23.78 6.62
C ALA A 438 -1.83 24.46 6.77
N TRP A 439 -1.43 24.76 8.01
CA TRP A 439 -0.10 25.25 8.30
C TRP A 439 0.92 24.11 8.49
N ALA A 440 0.47 22.90 8.81
CA ALA A 440 1.32 21.73 8.82
C ALA A 440 0.55 20.46 8.37
N VAL A 441 1.25 19.60 7.66
CA VAL A 441 0.75 18.30 7.18
C VAL A 441 1.74 17.23 7.61
N TRP A 442 1.28 16.26 8.43
CA TRP A 442 2.10 15.14 8.86
C TRP A 442 1.48 13.81 8.44
N LYS A 443 2.27 12.99 7.75
CA LYS A 443 1.87 11.64 7.35
C LYS A 443 2.92 10.65 7.84
N MET A 444 2.48 9.49 8.35
CA MET A 444 3.37 8.43 8.82
C MET A 444 2.77 7.07 8.50
N ARG A 445 3.63 6.11 8.16
CA ARG A 445 3.25 4.71 8.03
C ARG A 445 4.32 3.82 8.63
N VAL A 446 3.90 2.86 9.44
CA VAL A 446 4.77 1.88 10.08
C VAL A 446 4.25 0.49 9.80
N LYS A 447 5.12 -0.40 9.32
CA LYS A 447 4.81 -1.81 9.10
C LYS A 447 5.80 -2.69 9.84
N LYS A 448 5.34 -3.84 10.33
CA LYS A 448 6.18 -4.88 10.93
C LYS A 448 5.53 -6.25 10.74
N GLY A 449 6.34 -7.25 10.41
CA GLY A 449 5.96 -8.65 10.41
C GLY A 449 6.57 -9.39 11.60
N PHE A 450 5.84 -10.39 12.12
CA PHE A 450 6.29 -11.26 13.20
C PHE A 450 6.00 -12.70 12.84
N ASN A 451 7.02 -13.55 12.92
CA ASN A 451 6.82 -14.99 12.96
C ASN A 451 6.58 -15.40 14.40
N LEU A 452 5.34 -15.72 14.72
CA LEU A 452 4.99 -16.18 16.07
C LEU A 452 5.39 -17.65 16.26
N HIS A 453 5.28 -18.45 15.20
CA HIS A 453 5.73 -19.83 15.08
C HIS A 453 6.08 -20.13 13.62
N ASP A 454 6.62 -21.30 13.32
CA ASP A 454 7.04 -21.70 11.96
C ASP A 454 5.91 -21.60 10.92
N ASN A 455 4.66 -21.77 11.36
CA ASN A 455 3.46 -21.73 10.54
C ASN A 455 2.51 -20.57 10.87
N ALA A 456 2.96 -19.57 11.66
CA ALA A 456 2.16 -18.44 12.12
C ALA A 456 2.83 -17.11 11.83
N LEU A 457 2.18 -16.30 11.01
CA LEU A 457 2.61 -14.96 10.59
C LEU A 457 1.63 -13.90 11.09
N LEU A 458 2.14 -12.84 11.70
CA LEU A 458 1.38 -11.62 12.04
C LEU A 458 1.98 -10.43 11.29
N LEU A 459 1.18 -9.74 10.52
CA LEU A 459 1.54 -8.49 9.84
C LEU A 459 0.78 -7.33 10.47
N LEU A 460 1.50 -6.28 10.86
CA LEU A 460 0.92 -5.04 11.39
C LEU A 460 1.21 -3.88 10.45
N ASP A 461 0.22 -2.99 10.28
CA ASP A 461 0.32 -1.76 9.50
C ASP A 461 -0.40 -0.64 10.25
N LEU A 462 0.32 0.42 10.60
CA LEU A 462 -0.18 1.66 11.18
C LEU A 462 0.00 2.77 10.16
N ALA A 463 -1.06 3.50 9.85
CA ALA A 463 -0.99 4.71 9.04
C ALA A 463 -1.64 5.89 9.79
N LEU A 464 -1.01 7.05 9.71
CA LEU A 464 -1.45 8.30 10.32
C LEU A 464 -1.40 9.40 9.27
N ALA A 465 -2.45 10.23 9.24
CA ALA A 465 -2.48 11.49 8.49
C ALA A 465 -3.07 12.58 9.39
N ASN A 466 -2.36 13.69 9.50
CA ASN A 466 -2.75 14.82 10.34
C ASN A 466 -2.55 16.12 9.53
N ASP A 467 -3.65 16.85 9.33
CA ASP A 467 -3.64 18.19 8.71
C ASP A 467 -4.00 19.21 9.80
N ILE A 468 -3.10 20.13 10.07
CA ILE A 468 -3.20 21.07 11.18
C ILE A 468 -3.59 22.43 10.62
N TYR A 469 -4.74 22.94 11.06
CA TYR A 469 -5.33 24.21 10.64
C TYR A 469 -5.32 25.21 11.80
N GLN A 470 -5.30 26.50 11.50
CA GLN A 470 -5.40 27.56 12.51
C GLN A 470 -6.87 27.85 12.88
N GLU A 471 -7.73 27.98 11.89
CA GLU A 471 -9.11 28.47 12.07
C GLU A 471 -10.14 27.37 12.19
N ARG A 472 -9.93 26.23 11.52
CA ARG A 472 -10.79 25.05 11.64
C ARG A 472 -10.13 23.93 12.45
N GLY A 473 -10.92 23.02 12.98
CA GLY A 473 -10.41 21.90 13.78
C GLY A 473 -9.40 21.04 13.00
N ASN A 474 -8.32 20.63 13.65
CA ASN A 474 -7.30 19.77 13.07
C ASN A 474 -7.89 18.43 12.67
N ARG A 475 -7.56 17.98 11.45
CA ARG A 475 -7.91 16.66 11.00
C ARG A 475 -6.87 15.64 11.46
N LEU A 476 -7.32 14.58 12.10
CA LEU A 476 -6.48 13.42 12.41
C LEU A 476 -7.17 12.16 11.89
N LEU A 477 -6.45 11.34 11.17
CA LEU A 477 -6.89 10.03 10.71
C LEU A 477 -5.82 8.99 11.07
N VAL A 478 -6.20 8.02 11.88
CA VAL A 478 -5.34 6.89 12.28
C VAL A 478 -5.99 5.60 11.78
N LYS A 479 -5.23 4.80 11.05
CA LYS A 479 -5.63 3.47 10.58
C LYS A 479 -4.67 2.43 11.14
N VAL A 480 -5.20 1.43 11.82
CA VAL A 480 -4.44 0.30 12.34
C VAL A 480 -5.00 -0.96 11.74
N SER A 481 -4.16 -1.74 11.10
CA SER A 481 -4.54 -3.07 10.61
C SER A 481 -3.58 -4.15 11.09
N GLY A 482 -4.15 -5.31 11.41
CA GLY A 482 -3.43 -6.51 11.73
C GLY A 482 -3.96 -7.68 10.91
N GLU A 483 -3.06 -8.47 10.34
CA GLU A 483 -3.39 -9.70 9.62
C GLU A 483 -2.63 -10.86 10.25
N TYR A 484 -3.35 -11.86 10.72
CA TYR A 484 -2.79 -13.08 11.27
C TYR A 484 -3.10 -14.25 10.35
N PHE A 485 -2.06 -14.96 9.96
CA PHE A 485 -2.11 -16.15 9.12
C PHE A 485 -1.57 -17.34 9.92
N TYR A 486 -2.29 -18.44 9.92
CA TYR A 486 -1.88 -19.67 10.54
C TYR A 486 -2.10 -20.84 9.58
N GLN A 487 -1.02 -21.50 9.15
CA GLN A 487 -1.08 -22.67 8.29
C GLN A 487 -1.26 -23.92 9.15
N LEU A 488 -2.47 -24.49 9.16
CA LEU A 488 -2.82 -25.68 9.93
C LEU A 488 -2.13 -26.93 9.35
N ASN A 489 -2.16 -27.06 8.02
CA ASN A 489 -1.48 -28.09 7.25
C ASN A 489 -1.42 -27.67 5.77
N LYS A 490 -0.97 -28.56 4.86
CA LYS A 490 -0.82 -28.23 3.43
C LYS A 490 -2.12 -27.73 2.77
N ASN A 491 -3.27 -28.18 3.27
CA ASN A 491 -4.58 -27.92 2.65
C ASN A 491 -5.41 -26.90 3.43
N TRP A 492 -5.11 -26.62 4.69
CA TRP A 492 -5.94 -25.77 5.54
C TRP A 492 -5.15 -24.64 6.17
N GLY A 493 -5.71 -23.45 6.11
CA GLY A 493 -5.21 -22.25 6.76
C GLY A 493 -6.30 -21.54 7.54
N PHE A 494 -5.90 -20.78 8.54
CA PHE A 494 -6.72 -19.84 9.29
C PHE A 494 -6.21 -18.44 9.05
N TYR A 495 -7.12 -17.51 8.82
CA TYR A 495 -6.82 -16.10 8.65
C TYR A 495 -7.71 -15.26 9.57
N LEU A 496 -7.11 -14.28 10.24
CA LEU A 496 -7.81 -13.29 11.02
C LEU A 496 -7.30 -11.90 10.64
N SER A 497 -8.19 -10.97 10.33
CA SER A 497 -7.82 -9.58 10.15
C SER A 497 -8.63 -8.65 11.04
N ASN A 498 -7.95 -7.62 11.54
CA ASN A 498 -8.54 -6.53 12.28
C ASN A 498 -8.20 -5.22 11.56
N ASN A 499 -9.20 -4.37 11.33
CA ASN A 499 -9.01 -3.06 10.73
C ASN A 499 -9.75 -2.03 11.57
N ASN A 500 -9.00 -1.07 12.11
CA ASN A 500 -9.51 0.01 12.93
C ASN A 500 -9.22 1.34 12.27
N VAL A 501 -10.19 2.23 12.31
CA VAL A 501 -10.04 3.63 11.89
C VAL A 501 -10.50 4.51 13.05
N ALA A 502 -9.65 5.45 13.43
CA ALA A 502 -10.00 6.52 14.37
C ALA A 502 -9.78 7.86 13.68
N SER A 503 -10.76 8.76 13.80
CA SER A 503 -10.65 10.07 13.17
C SER A 503 -11.19 11.21 14.03
N THR A 504 -10.65 12.39 13.76
CA THR A 504 -11.17 13.66 14.30
C THR A 504 -11.26 14.65 13.14
N ASN A 505 -12.37 15.37 13.02
CA ASN A 505 -12.65 16.32 11.95
C ASN A 505 -12.34 15.76 10.55
N GLN A 506 -12.74 14.50 10.32
CA GLN A 506 -12.54 13.84 9.03
C GLN A 506 -13.30 14.58 7.93
N TYR A 507 -12.70 14.65 6.75
CA TYR A 507 -13.30 15.27 5.58
C TYR A 507 -14.59 14.55 5.17
N LEU A 508 -15.62 15.32 4.82
CA LEU A 508 -16.94 14.80 4.47
C LEU A 508 -16.90 13.97 3.17
N ASP A 509 -16.06 14.35 2.20
CA ASP A 509 -15.82 13.59 0.96
C ASP A 509 -15.05 12.27 1.19
N GLN A 510 -14.52 12.04 2.40
CA GLN A 510 -13.80 10.83 2.79
C GLN A 510 -14.35 10.26 4.11
N PRO A 511 -15.63 9.90 4.19
CA PRO A 511 -16.26 9.50 5.44
C PRO A 511 -15.71 8.16 5.95
N VAL A 512 -15.77 7.97 7.28
CA VAL A 512 -15.54 6.67 7.90
C VAL A 512 -16.85 5.90 7.89
N THR A 513 -16.88 4.81 7.13
CA THR A 513 -18.12 4.03 6.88
C THR A 513 -17.91 2.53 7.09
N MET A 514 -19.02 1.82 7.26
CA MET A 514 -19.11 0.36 7.28
C MET A 514 -20.20 -0.10 6.30
N GLY A 515 -19.90 -1.17 5.55
CA GLY A 515 -20.83 -1.73 4.56
C GLY A 515 -20.11 -2.37 3.38
N GLY A 516 -20.79 -2.54 2.26
CA GLY A 516 -20.32 -3.29 1.10
C GLY A 516 -18.96 -2.89 0.55
N ASN A 517 -18.67 -1.60 0.42
CA ASN A 517 -17.40 -1.09 -0.12
C ASN A 517 -16.24 -1.12 0.89
N THR A 518 -16.51 -1.15 2.19
CA THR A 518 -15.50 -1.22 3.24
C THR A 518 -15.13 -2.65 3.64
N GLY A 519 -15.74 -3.65 2.99
CA GLY A 519 -15.42 -5.06 3.13
C GLY A 519 -16.22 -5.83 4.16
N LEU A 520 -17.27 -5.25 4.75
CA LEU A 520 -18.28 -6.01 5.51
C LEU A 520 -19.26 -6.63 4.52
N ARG A 521 -19.11 -7.92 4.27
CA ARG A 521 -19.87 -8.65 3.25
C ARG A 521 -21.35 -8.77 3.66
N GLY A 522 -22.26 -8.69 2.69
CA GLY A 522 -23.70 -8.83 2.91
C GLY A 522 -24.44 -7.52 3.23
N PHE A 523 -23.74 -6.44 3.53
CA PHE A 523 -24.35 -5.15 3.83
C PHE A 523 -24.28 -4.17 2.64
N PRO A 524 -25.26 -3.26 2.52
CA PRO A 524 -25.28 -2.24 1.48
C PRO A 524 -24.08 -1.28 1.55
N LEU A 525 -23.91 -0.49 0.49
CA LEU A 525 -22.88 0.53 0.39
C LEU A 525 -23.07 1.60 1.46
N GLN A 526 -21.99 1.90 2.22
CA GLN A 526 -21.99 2.91 3.28
C GLN A 526 -23.19 2.80 4.23
N TYR A 527 -23.44 1.59 4.74
CA TYR A 527 -24.60 1.31 5.59
C TYR A 527 -24.53 2.00 6.96
N GLN A 528 -23.35 2.07 7.56
CA GLN A 528 -23.09 2.86 8.76
C GLN A 528 -22.04 3.92 8.51
N HIS A 529 -22.22 5.09 9.15
CA HIS A 529 -21.27 6.20 9.21
C HIS A 529 -20.86 6.49 10.64
N GLY A 530 -19.66 7.01 10.85
CA GLY A 530 -19.16 7.39 12.17
C GLY A 530 -17.82 8.12 12.10
N LYS A 531 -17.32 8.56 13.25
CA LYS A 531 -15.94 9.08 13.38
C LYS A 531 -14.92 7.96 13.37
N ASN A 532 -15.30 6.80 13.88
CA ASN A 532 -14.40 5.66 14.06
C ASN A 532 -15.07 4.39 13.54
N SER A 533 -14.25 3.41 13.18
CA SER A 533 -14.75 2.08 12.79
C SER A 533 -13.82 0.97 13.28
N ILE A 534 -14.39 -0.19 13.53
CA ILE A 534 -13.69 -1.43 13.79
C ILE A 534 -14.30 -2.53 12.94
N LYS A 535 -13.45 -3.31 12.28
CA LYS A 535 -13.84 -4.46 11.47
C LYS A 535 -12.94 -5.66 11.78
N LEU A 536 -13.58 -6.80 11.97
CA LEU A 536 -12.95 -8.10 12.15
C LEU A 536 -13.39 -9.03 11.02
N THR A 537 -12.46 -9.78 10.47
CA THR A 537 -12.72 -10.84 9.49
C THR A 537 -12.00 -12.09 9.94
N SER A 538 -12.70 -13.20 10.07
CA SER A 538 -12.13 -14.52 10.35
C SER A 538 -12.44 -15.47 9.21
N GLU A 539 -11.44 -16.18 8.71
CA GLU A 539 -11.59 -17.10 7.57
C GLU A 539 -10.91 -18.44 7.86
N ILE A 540 -11.59 -19.53 7.52
CA ILE A 540 -10.98 -20.84 7.35
C ILE A 540 -10.81 -21.05 5.85
N ARG A 541 -9.57 -21.22 5.41
CA ARG A 541 -9.16 -21.33 4.01
C ARG A 541 -8.81 -22.77 3.68
N TYR A 542 -9.31 -23.25 2.55
CA TYR A 542 -9.06 -24.59 2.05
C TYR A 542 -8.39 -24.57 0.69
N TYR A 543 -7.24 -25.21 0.57
CA TYR A 543 -6.41 -25.30 -0.62
C TYR A 543 -6.41 -26.75 -1.13
N PRO A 544 -7.35 -27.15 -2.00
CA PRO A 544 -7.48 -28.54 -2.47
C PRO A 544 -6.35 -29.03 -3.36
N GLN A 545 -5.39 -28.17 -3.71
CA GLN A 545 -4.30 -28.45 -4.66
C GLN A 545 -4.85 -28.79 -6.07
N ILE A 546 -5.98 -28.19 -6.44
CA ILE A 546 -6.61 -28.35 -7.75
C ILE A 546 -6.21 -27.17 -8.60
N ASN A 547 -5.58 -27.45 -9.72
CA ASN A 547 -5.34 -26.50 -10.78
C ASN A 547 -6.27 -26.81 -11.96
N LEU A 548 -7.16 -25.89 -12.28
CA LEU A 548 -8.10 -26.00 -13.39
C LEU A 548 -7.41 -25.63 -14.69
N PHE A 549 -7.28 -26.60 -15.60
CA PHE A 549 -6.71 -26.41 -16.94
C PHE A 549 -5.29 -25.81 -16.95
N LYS A 550 -4.53 -25.92 -15.87
CA LYS A 550 -3.24 -25.23 -15.64
C LYS A 550 -3.31 -23.68 -15.75
N LEU A 551 -4.51 -23.14 -15.64
CA LEU A 551 -4.77 -21.69 -15.74
C LEU A 551 -5.18 -21.10 -14.39
N PHE A 552 -5.88 -21.88 -13.55
CA PHE A 552 -6.45 -21.37 -12.30
C PHE A 552 -6.24 -22.33 -11.15
N ASP A 553 -5.61 -21.87 -10.09
CA ASP A 553 -5.59 -22.54 -8.80
C ASP A 553 -6.89 -22.26 -8.06
N LEU A 554 -7.47 -23.31 -7.50
CA LEU A 554 -8.75 -23.26 -6.79
C LEU A 554 -8.51 -23.24 -5.29
N ALA A 555 -9.27 -22.42 -4.56
CA ALA A 555 -9.38 -22.49 -3.11
C ALA A 555 -10.79 -22.15 -2.64
N GLY A 556 -11.13 -22.63 -1.44
CA GLY A 556 -12.39 -22.36 -0.76
C GLY A 556 -12.20 -21.58 0.51
N VAL A 557 -13.24 -20.89 0.96
CA VAL A 557 -13.23 -20.16 2.22
C VAL A 557 -14.58 -20.25 2.91
N ALA A 558 -14.57 -20.42 4.24
CA ALA A 558 -15.67 -20.10 5.11
C ALA A 558 -15.29 -18.90 5.96
N PHE A 559 -16.17 -17.92 6.09
CA PHE A 559 -15.85 -16.66 6.75
C PHE A 559 -16.91 -16.17 7.72
N VAL A 560 -16.47 -15.36 8.66
CA VAL A 560 -17.31 -14.53 9.53
C VAL A 560 -16.72 -13.13 9.55
N ASP A 561 -17.55 -12.15 9.24
CA ASP A 561 -17.21 -10.72 9.34
C ASP A 561 -18.03 -10.09 10.47
N ALA A 562 -17.42 -9.19 11.23
CA ALA A 562 -18.09 -8.34 12.20
C ALA A 562 -17.52 -6.93 12.11
N GLY A 563 -18.35 -5.91 12.28
CA GLY A 563 -17.89 -4.54 12.25
C GLY A 563 -18.92 -3.55 12.76
N ARG A 564 -18.46 -2.37 13.11
CA ARG A 564 -19.32 -1.23 13.47
C ARG A 564 -18.59 0.09 13.23
N THR A 565 -19.37 1.14 13.03
CA THR A 565 -18.91 2.50 13.23
C THR A 565 -19.38 3.03 14.60
N TYR A 566 -18.73 4.04 15.11
CA TYR A 566 -19.12 4.71 16.36
C TYR A 566 -18.61 6.14 16.40
N GLY A 567 -19.19 6.95 17.31
CA GLY A 567 -18.98 8.39 17.40
C GLY A 567 -19.95 9.15 16.50
N GLU A 568 -19.96 10.47 16.65
CA GLU A 568 -20.85 11.35 15.89
C GLU A 568 -20.66 11.19 14.38
N SER A 569 -21.74 11.25 13.65
CA SER A 569 -21.80 11.21 12.19
C SER A 569 -22.75 12.28 11.67
N THR A 570 -22.44 12.85 10.51
CA THR A 570 -23.34 13.77 9.79
C THR A 570 -24.55 13.03 9.23
N VAL A 571 -24.41 11.72 8.99
CA VAL A 571 -25.47 10.86 8.46
C VAL A 571 -25.99 9.98 9.58
N LYS A 572 -27.30 10.04 9.84
CA LYS A 572 -27.93 9.19 10.87
C LYS A 572 -27.98 7.73 10.40
N ASN A 573 -27.42 6.83 11.20
CA ASN A 573 -27.43 5.40 10.89
C ASN A 573 -28.85 4.82 11.01
N ILE A 574 -29.18 3.91 10.09
CA ILE A 574 -30.44 3.14 10.12
C ILE A 574 -30.38 2.10 11.24
N GLU A 575 -29.24 1.44 11.37
CA GLU A 575 -28.97 0.45 12.41
C GLU A 575 -27.68 0.83 13.13
N GLU A 576 -27.72 0.85 14.45
CA GLU A 576 -26.60 1.14 15.32
C GLU A 576 -26.04 -0.14 15.94
N GLY A 577 -24.76 -0.13 16.33
CA GLY A 577 -24.16 -1.28 16.97
C GLY A 577 -23.36 -2.18 16.03
N TRP A 578 -23.19 -3.43 16.41
CA TRP A 578 -22.41 -4.40 15.66
C TRP A 578 -23.21 -5.00 14.51
N LEU A 579 -22.63 -4.95 13.33
CA LEU A 579 -23.08 -5.65 12.13
C LEU A 579 -22.28 -6.95 12.01
N GLY A 580 -22.95 -8.03 11.64
CA GLY A 580 -22.35 -9.35 11.47
C GLY A 580 -22.77 -10.03 10.18
N SER A 581 -21.87 -10.77 9.55
CA SER A 581 -22.22 -11.67 8.47
C SER A 581 -21.36 -12.93 8.49
N ALA A 582 -21.88 -14.01 7.95
CA ALA A 582 -21.16 -15.25 7.74
C ALA A 582 -21.39 -15.75 6.32
N GLY A 583 -20.48 -16.56 5.79
CA GLY A 583 -20.67 -17.06 4.44
C GLY A 583 -19.59 -18.03 3.97
N LEU A 584 -19.72 -18.40 2.71
CA LEU A 584 -18.82 -19.27 1.99
C LEU A 584 -18.33 -18.56 0.73
N GLY A 585 -17.12 -18.88 0.29
CA GLY A 585 -16.56 -18.31 -0.92
C GLY A 585 -15.65 -19.26 -1.66
N LEU A 586 -15.54 -18.99 -2.95
CA LEU A 586 -14.60 -19.64 -3.87
C LEU A 586 -13.55 -18.63 -4.29
N ARG A 587 -12.32 -19.09 -4.46
CA ARG A 587 -11.17 -18.34 -4.95
C ARG A 587 -10.61 -18.98 -6.19
N LEU A 588 -10.47 -18.21 -7.24
CA LEU A 588 -9.83 -18.63 -8.49
C LEU A 588 -8.60 -17.74 -8.68
N HIS A 589 -7.43 -18.30 -8.50
CA HIS A 589 -6.16 -17.61 -8.67
C HIS A 589 -5.57 -17.96 -10.03
N SER A 590 -5.19 -16.96 -10.81
CA SER A 590 -4.48 -17.15 -12.07
C SER A 590 -2.98 -16.89 -11.88
N PRO A 591 -2.16 -17.92 -11.71
CA PRO A 591 -0.72 -17.78 -11.45
C PRO A 591 0.06 -17.23 -12.65
N HIS A 592 -0.48 -17.36 -13.85
CA HIS A 592 0.13 -16.87 -15.09
C HIS A 592 -0.35 -15.46 -15.49
N SER A 593 -1.16 -14.81 -14.65
CA SER A 593 -1.70 -13.49 -14.94
C SER A 593 -0.78 -12.38 -14.43
N GLY A 594 -0.30 -11.52 -15.30
CA GLY A 594 0.38 -10.28 -14.96
C GLY A 594 -0.53 -9.19 -14.36
N GLY A 595 -1.79 -9.52 -14.03
CA GLY A 595 -2.79 -8.60 -13.51
C GLY A 595 -2.53 -8.14 -12.07
N ASN A 596 -3.06 -6.95 -11.73
CA ASN A 596 -3.04 -6.44 -10.36
C ASN A 596 -3.95 -7.20 -9.41
N TYR A 597 -4.89 -7.98 -9.94
CA TYR A 597 -5.94 -8.67 -9.20
C TYR A 597 -6.04 -10.11 -9.69
N PRO A 598 -5.05 -10.95 -9.36
CA PRO A 598 -4.96 -12.30 -9.91
C PRO A 598 -5.99 -13.25 -9.33
N ILE A 599 -6.72 -12.86 -8.26
CA ILE A 599 -7.66 -13.74 -7.57
C ILE A 599 -9.09 -13.24 -7.74
N ILE A 600 -9.94 -14.08 -8.32
CA ILE A 600 -11.38 -13.84 -8.38
C ILE A 600 -12.01 -14.42 -7.12
N HIS A 601 -12.72 -13.57 -6.39
CA HIS A 601 -13.52 -13.94 -5.21
C HIS A 601 -14.98 -14.06 -5.61
N ILE A 602 -15.59 -15.18 -5.29
CA ILE A 602 -17.01 -15.42 -5.43
C ILE A 602 -17.52 -15.79 -4.04
N ASP A 603 -18.23 -14.88 -3.38
CA ASP A 603 -18.70 -15.04 -2.01
C ASP A 603 -20.23 -15.05 -1.97
N VAL A 604 -20.81 -15.90 -1.12
CA VAL A 604 -22.19 -15.83 -0.68
C VAL A 604 -22.18 -15.46 0.80
N ALA A 605 -22.68 -14.28 1.13
CA ALA A 605 -22.72 -13.72 2.47
C ALA A 605 -24.16 -13.66 3.00
N PHE A 606 -24.33 -14.03 4.27
CA PHE A 606 -25.59 -14.01 4.99
C PHE A 606 -25.46 -12.97 6.11
N PRO A 607 -25.91 -11.72 5.90
CA PRO A 607 -25.89 -10.69 6.93
C PRO A 607 -26.89 -11.02 8.05
N GLN A 608 -26.53 -10.64 9.27
CA GLN A 608 -27.42 -10.67 10.42
C GLN A 608 -27.86 -9.23 10.69
N SER A 609 -29.11 -8.92 10.35
CA SER A 609 -29.74 -7.63 10.55
C SER A 609 -31.24 -7.82 10.83
N GLU A 610 -31.78 -6.95 11.67
CA GLU A 610 -33.21 -6.86 11.92
C GLU A 610 -33.91 -5.95 10.90
N ASN A 611 -33.13 -5.20 10.12
CA ASN A 611 -33.65 -4.33 9.08
C ASN A 611 -34.16 -5.15 7.88
N LEU A 612 -35.46 -5.03 7.57
CA LEU A 612 -36.12 -5.75 6.48
C LEU A 612 -35.65 -5.35 5.09
N ASP A 613 -35.00 -4.19 4.94
CA ASP A 613 -34.42 -3.73 3.68
C ASP A 613 -33.10 -4.45 3.33
N ILE A 614 -32.54 -5.18 4.29
CA ILE A 614 -31.32 -5.97 4.06
C ILE A 614 -31.70 -7.32 3.46
N ASN A 615 -31.13 -7.65 2.30
CA ASN A 615 -31.33 -8.95 1.68
C ASN A 615 -30.80 -10.07 2.59
N ARG A 616 -31.53 -11.19 2.66
CA ARG A 616 -31.15 -12.35 3.46
C ARG A 616 -29.80 -12.96 3.06
N PHE A 617 -29.39 -12.74 1.82
CA PHE A 617 -28.06 -13.11 1.32
C PHE A 617 -27.61 -12.16 0.21
N GLU A 618 -26.31 -12.01 0.04
CA GLU A 618 -25.67 -11.28 -1.06
C GLU A 618 -24.70 -12.21 -1.78
N ILE A 619 -24.80 -12.28 -3.11
CA ILE A 619 -23.75 -12.86 -3.95
C ILE A 619 -22.80 -11.74 -4.35
N ARG A 620 -21.52 -11.92 -4.07
CA ARG A 620 -20.48 -10.95 -4.34
C ARG A 620 -19.42 -11.56 -5.24
N VAL A 621 -19.12 -10.89 -6.35
CA VAL A 621 -18.04 -11.27 -7.26
C VAL A 621 -17.09 -10.09 -7.38
N GLN A 622 -15.80 -10.33 -7.20
CA GLN A 622 -14.79 -9.29 -7.33
C GLN A 622 -13.40 -9.87 -7.57
N ALA A 623 -12.57 -9.16 -8.33
CA ALA A 623 -11.16 -9.47 -8.44
C ALA A 623 -10.37 -8.75 -7.35
N LYS A 624 -9.43 -9.44 -6.70
CA LYS A 624 -8.58 -8.91 -5.63
C LYS A 624 -7.10 -9.23 -5.81
N LYS A 625 -6.26 -8.46 -5.12
CA LYS A 625 -4.81 -8.68 -5.07
C LYS A 625 -4.40 -9.87 -4.19
N SER A 626 -5.26 -10.25 -3.26
CA SER A 626 -4.98 -11.28 -2.27
C SER A 626 -6.20 -12.15 -2.04
N PHE A 627 -5.95 -13.29 -1.47
CA PHE A 627 -6.95 -14.29 -1.04
C PHE A 627 -8.10 -13.67 -0.28
#